data_2ac38612afc17d9d56c3bcb63467b7e7
#
_entry.id   2ac38612afc17d9d56c3bcb63467b7e7
#
_cell.length_a   1.000
_cell.length_b   1.000
_cell.length_c   1.000
_cell.angle_alpha   90.00
_cell.angle_beta   90.00
_cell.angle_gamma   90.00
#
_symmetry.space_group_name_H-M   'P 1'
#
loop_
_entity.id
_entity.type
_entity.pdbx_description
1 polymer ?
#
loop_
_entity_poly.entity_id
_entity_poly.type
_entity_poly.pdbx_seq_one_letter_code
_entity_poly.pdbx_strand_id
1 'polypeptide(L)'
;VRMLCRILFAASIVLPSGIASNAQNPQKIVDQYLRAAGGTKTLSRLQTVTLEGTIASSSTGKSGTYTFITKSPNRFYSELIVGDQHFIRSYNGKSPWSQDASGDAVTLLGPEALQLAAAAQYYNSHLVNAQKNRFTLTVVGHASVAGHDALQVEVILPNHQNRQVFFDAASHLIVKEVGPLASADQEILYRDYRAVDGVQLPHKIELRRGTESYEISVSRAMINAPVRESIFDFPRRSQVHLPDLKALFQEINDNQKKIDKVREEYASTKIVQEDELDGSGKLKKREVHEYQVFYLKGSEIRTLIKKNDKPLNEDEQKKENERVQKHIQEIQSGGGRRAKQEAKRDKTKDEGKESDDVGISSVLRACQFVNPRHERFRGQDVLVFDFERNPDYKPRDLGERLLQKLVGVVWIDQQAHDVVRLEAYFSDNFKVGGGLLASLHKGTSFVFEQSYINNEVWLPSYEEAHIGVRIALVKSFNVNEITRYSNYKKFNVETLSNTSLPKSN
;
A
#
# COMPACT_ATOMS: atom_id res chain seq x y z
N VAL A 1 -13.14 -7.07 3.61
CA VAL A 1 -14.50 -6.57 3.35
C VAL A 1 -15.32 -6.46 4.63
N ARG A 2 -15.15 -7.34 5.63
CA ARG A 2 -15.76 -7.16 6.97
C ARG A 2 -15.36 -5.83 7.63
N MET A 3 -14.19 -5.33 7.36
CA MET A 3 -13.65 -4.06 7.81
C MET A 3 -14.40 -2.84 7.23
N LEU A 4 -14.79 -2.88 5.97
CA LEU A 4 -15.54 -1.81 5.30
C LEU A 4 -16.94 -1.54 5.89
N CYS A 5 -17.61 -2.55 6.44
CA CYS A 5 -18.95 -2.43 7.03
C CYS A 5 -18.96 -1.79 8.43
N ARG A 6 -17.80 -1.68 9.12
CA ARG A 6 -17.71 -1.15 10.49
C ARG A 6 -17.53 0.36 10.58
N ILE A 7 -16.99 1.00 9.56
CA ILE A 7 -16.68 2.44 9.55
C ILE A 7 -17.95 3.32 9.52
N LEU A 8 -19.11 2.76 9.31
CA LEU A 8 -20.36 3.49 9.09
C LEU A 8 -21.08 4.00 10.38
N PHE A 9 -20.57 3.76 11.61
CA PHE A 9 -21.39 3.95 12.82
C PHE A 9 -20.88 4.92 13.90
N ALA A 10 -19.83 5.72 13.70
CA ALA A 10 -19.39 6.67 14.73
C ALA A 10 -19.17 8.10 14.19
N ALA A 11 -20.16 8.97 14.30
CA ALA A 11 -20.02 10.38 14.00
C ALA A 11 -20.53 11.26 15.16
N SER A 12 -19.61 11.81 15.94
CA SER A 12 -19.87 12.92 16.88
C SER A 12 -19.11 14.16 16.39
N ILE A 13 -19.82 15.28 16.29
CA ILE A 13 -19.36 16.55 15.71
C ILE A 13 -18.69 17.41 16.79
N VAL A 14 -17.45 17.85 16.55
CA VAL A 14 -16.83 18.97 17.25
C VAL A 14 -16.17 19.88 16.22
N LEU A 15 -16.56 21.16 16.21
CA LEU A 15 -15.98 22.21 15.38
C LEU A 15 -14.81 22.89 16.10
N PRO A 16 -13.64 23.07 15.47
CA PRO A 16 -12.62 23.98 16.00
C PRO A 16 -12.56 25.29 15.19
N SER A 17 -12.48 26.39 15.93
CA SER A 17 -12.25 27.74 15.42
C SER A 17 -10.75 27.93 15.13
N GLY A 18 -10.39 28.22 13.89
CA GLY A 18 -9.02 28.45 13.47
C GLY A 18 -8.67 29.93 13.38
N ILE A 19 -7.51 30.29 13.90
CA ILE A 19 -6.88 31.63 13.77
C ILE A 19 -6.15 31.66 12.43
N ALA A 20 -6.53 32.58 11.54
CA ALA A 20 -5.86 32.82 10.25
C ALA A 20 -4.57 33.61 10.46
N SER A 21 -3.42 32.97 10.31
CA SER A 21 -2.15 33.66 10.06
C SER A 21 -2.00 33.93 8.55
N ASN A 22 -1.30 35.01 8.15
CA ASN A 22 -0.98 35.34 6.76
C ASN A 22 -0.01 34.30 6.15
N ALA A 23 -0.40 33.06 6.06
CA ALA A 23 0.35 32.02 5.41
C ALA A 23 0.28 32.21 3.89
N GLN A 24 1.43 32.29 3.23
CA GLN A 24 1.50 32.29 1.77
C GLN A 24 0.72 31.09 1.24
N ASN A 25 -0.13 31.30 0.23
CA ASN A 25 -0.91 30.23 -0.35
C ASN A 25 -0.01 29.24 -1.09
N PRO A 26 0.13 27.98 -0.63
CA PRO A 26 1.02 27.00 -1.25
C PRO A 26 0.67 26.73 -2.73
N GLN A 27 -0.61 26.84 -3.09
CA GLN A 27 -1.03 26.68 -4.49
C GLN A 27 -0.42 27.77 -5.38
N LYS A 28 -0.30 29.01 -4.88
CA LYS A 28 0.33 30.10 -5.65
C LYS A 28 1.81 29.81 -5.96
N ILE A 29 2.53 29.20 -5.01
CA ILE A 29 3.93 28.80 -5.21
C ILE A 29 4.02 27.73 -6.28
N VAL A 30 3.18 26.69 -6.20
CA VAL A 30 3.12 25.62 -7.21
C VAL A 30 2.70 26.17 -8.58
N ASP A 31 1.75 27.11 -8.65
CA ASP A 31 1.34 27.73 -9.92
C ASP A 31 2.47 28.58 -10.54
N GLN A 32 3.31 29.22 -9.74
CA GLN A 32 4.51 29.92 -10.22
C GLN A 32 5.52 28.92 -10.79
N TYR A 33 5.79 27.84 -10.05
CA TYR A 33 6.62 26.75 -10.54
C TYR A 33 6.11 26.16 -11.87
N LEU A 34 4.85 25.83 -11.95
CA LEU A 34 4.26 25.23 -13.18
C LEU A 34 4.46 26.16 -14.38
N ARG A 35 4.32 27.48 -14.21
CA ARG A 35 4.60 28.45 -15.30
C ARG A 35 6.07 28.45 -15.67
N ALA A 36 6.97 28.49 -14.70
CA ALA A 36 8.42 28.51 -14.91
C ALA A 36 8.94 27.21 -15.54
N ALA A 37 8.38 26.06 -15.14
CA ALA A 37 8.81 24.74 -15.60
C ALA A 37 8.35 24.37 -17.02
N GLY A 38 7.48 25.18 -17.65
CA GLY A 38 7.03 24.94 -19.03
C GLY A 38 5.51 25.05 -19.25
N GLY A 39 4.77 25.38 -18.19
CA GLY A 39 3.32 25.59 -18.20
C GLY A 39 2.52 24.33 -17.96
N THR A 40 1.42 24.49 -17.24
CA THR A 40 0.52 23.38 -16.82
C THR A 40 0.09 22.50 -18.00
N LYS A 41 -0.24 23.10 -19.16
CA LYS A 41 -0.68 22.37 -20.35
C LYS A 41 0.39 21.44 -20.91
N THR A 42 1.64 21.90 -20.97
CA THR A 42 2.78 21.11 -21.45
C THR A 42 3.08 19.99 -20.47
N LEU A 43 3.23 20.33 -19.18
CA LEU A 43 3.52 19.36 -18.12
C LEU A 43 2.45 18.27 -17.98
N SER A 44 1.17 18.59 -18.16
CA SER A 44 0.07 17.61 -18.11
C SER A 44 0.06 16.59 -19.27
N ARG A 45 0.81 16.85 -20.33
CA ARG A 45 0.93 15.98 -21.51
C ARG A 45 2.17 15.11 -21.50
N LEU A 46 3.03 15.27 -20.50
CA LEU A 46 4.22 14.43 -20.38
C LEU A 46 3.83 12.97 -20.15
N GLN A 47 4.31 12.10 -21.03
CA GLN A 47 4.13 10.65 -20.92
C GLN A 47 5.40 10.01 -20.36
N THR A 48 6.57 10.47 -20.80
CA THR A 48 7.87 10.01 -20.32
C THR A 48 8.82 11.17 -20.14
N VAL A 49 9.67 11.06 -19.11
CA VAL A 49 10.87 11.91 -18.94
C VAL A 49 12.05 10.96 -18.74
N THR A 50 13.09 11.14 -19.53
CA THR A 50 14.34 10.36 -19.43
C THR A 50 15.51 11.30 -19.26
N LEU A 51 16.32 11.06 -18.23
CA LEU A 51 17.60 11.75 -17.99
C LEU A 51 18.71 10.69 -17.99
N GLU A 52 19.71 10.90 -18.83
CA GLU A 52 20.89 10.04 -18.94
C GLU A 52 22.15 10.89 -18.81
N GLY A 53 23.16 10.35 -18.16
CA GLY A 53 24.40 11.09 -17.97
C GLY A 53 25.48 10.34 -17.22
N THR A 54 26.40 11.10 -16.65
CA THR A 54 27.49 10.59 -15.81
C THR A 54 27.22 10.89 -14.35
N ILE A 55 27.70 10.02 -13.48
CA ILE A 55 27.68 10.17 -12.03
C ILE A 55 29.09 10.02 -11.47
N ALA A 56 29.43 10.80 -10.47
CA ALA A 56 30.69 10.70 -9.75
C ALA A 56 30.42 10.74 -8.24
N SER A 57 31.03 9.84 -7.49
CA SER A 57 31.02 9.86 -6.02
C SER A 57 32.02 10.89 -5.50
N SER A 58 31.57 11.84 -4.69
CA SER A 58 32.44 12.85 -4.08
C SER A 58 33.37 12.26 -3.01
N SER A 59 32.99 11.15 -2.38
CA SER A 59 33.75 10.50 -1.31
C SER A 59 34.85 9.57 -1.85
N THR A 60 34.59 8.86 -2.96
CA THR A 60 35.52 7.85 -3.50
C THR A 60 36.20 8.27 -4.79
N GLY A 61 35.73 9.32 -5.46
CA GLY A 61 36.19 9.75 -6.78
C GLY A 61 35.79 8.77 -7.92
N LYS A 62 35.13 7.63 -7.61
CA LYS A 62 34.65 6.70 -8.63
C LYS A 62 33.54 7.36 -9.46
N SER A 63 33.54 7.11 -10.75
CA SER A 63 32.54 7.62 -11.70
C SER A 63 31.84 6.49 -12.43
N GLY A 64 30.77 6.83 -13.13
CA GLY A 64 29.99 5.88 -13.90
C GLY A 64 28.80 6.53 -14.61
N THR A 65 27.69 5.80 -14.71
CA THR A 65 26.51 6.22 -15.47
C THR A 65 25.29 6.40 -14.58
N TYR A 66 24.44 7.33 -15.00
CA TYR A 66 23.16 7.65 -14.37
C TYR A 66 22.05 7.56 -15.40
N THR A 67 20.97 6.86 -15.02
CA THR A 67 19.73 6.81 -15.79
C THR A 67 18.55 7.07 -14.85
N PHE A 68 17.66 7.96 -15.26
CA PHE A 68 16.40 8.21 -14.57
C PHE A 68 15.27 8.28 -15.59
N ILE A 69 14.22 7.49 -15.37
CA ILE A 69 13.08 7.40 -16.27
C ILE A 69 11.79 7.44 -15.46
N THR A 70 10.88 8.33 -15.85
CA THR A 70 9.49 8.28 -15.40
C THR A 70 8.57 8.02 -16.57
N LYS A 71 7.47 7.31 -16.33
CA LYS A 71 6.42 7.09 -17.32
C LYS A 71 5.04 7.15 -16.67
N SER A 72 4.22 8.04 -17.21
CA SER A 72 2.83 8.22 -16.78
C SER A 72 2.04 6.90 -16.84
N PRO A 73 1.15 6.62 -15.87
CA PRO A 73 0.78 7.53 -14.77
C PRO A 73 1.68 7.42 -13.52
N ASN A 74 2.46 6.36 -13.32
CA ASN A 74 3.16 6.10 -12.07
C ASN A 74 4.31 5.08 -12.19
N ARG A 75 5.01 5.00 -13.34
CA ARG A 75 6.19 4.16 -13.46
C ARG A 75 7.45 4.95 -13.21
N PHE A 76 8.44 4.30 -12.64
CA PHE A 76 9.69 4.91 -12.19
C PHE A 76 10.83 3.92 -12.37
N TYR A 77 11.95 4.42 -12.85
CA TYR A 77 13.22 3.69 -12.92
C TYR A 77 14.37 4.64 -12.63
N SER A 78 15.26 4.24 -11.76
CA SER A 78 16.50 4.95 -11.48
C SER A 78 17.63 3.93 -11.38
N GLU A 79 18.70 4.16 -12.14
CA GLU A 79 19.89 3.32 -12.18
C GLU A 79 21.14 4.18 -11.95
N LEU A 80 21.97 3.75 -11.02
CA LEU A 80 23.26 4.34 -10.70
C LEU A 80 24.32 3.26 -10.78
N ILE A 81 25.26 3.44 -11.69
CA ILE A 81 26.46 2.61 -11.78
C ILE A 81 27.62 3.52 -11.37
N VAL A 82 28.32 3.18 -10.28
CA VAL A 82 29.45 3.97 -9.75
C VAL A 82 30.62 3.03 -9.45
N GLY A 83 31.62 3.03 -10.31
CA GLY A 83 32.70 2.04 -10.28
C GLY A 83 32.13 0.62 -10.50
N ASP A 84 32.28 -0.23 -9.50
CA ASP A 84 31.80 -1.62 -9.45
C ASP A 84 30.41 -1.77 -8.78
N GLN A 85 29.86 -0.67 -8.28
CA GLN A 85 28.56 -0.67 -7.62
C GLN A 85 27.43 -0.40 -8.62
N HIS A 86 26.36 -1.19 -8.56
CA HIS A 86 25.21 -1.07 -9.43
C HIS A 86 23.92 -1.07 -8.62
N PHE A 87 23.24 0.07 -8.57
CA PHE A 87 22.00 0.25 -7.83
C PHE A 87 20.84 0.53 -8.77
N ILE A 88 19.73 -0.19 -8.60
CA ILE A 88 18.47 0.07 -9.30
C ILE A 88 17.36 0.27 -8.28
N ARG A 89 16.46 1.17 -8.60
CA ARG A 89 15.16 1.34 -7.95
C ARG A 89 14.11 1.46 -9.04
N SER A 90 13.11 0.61 -9.02
CA SER A 90 12.08 0.59 -10.05
C SER A 90 10.69 0.29 -9.52
N TYR A 91 9.70 0.85 -10.17
CA TYR A 91 8.29 0.64 -9.92
C TYR A 91 7.53 0.54 -11.25
N ASN A 92 6.93 -0.60 -11.53
CA ASN A 92 6.18 -0.85 -12.76
C ASN A 92 4.70 -0.49 -12.69
N GLY A 93 4.27 0.18 -11.61
CA GLY A 93 2.86 0.50 -11.35
C GLY A 93 2.12 -0.56 -10.51
N LYS A 94 2.76 -1.70 -10.19
CA LYS A 94 2.20 -2.80 -9.41
C LYS A 94 3.13 -3.22 -8.27
N SER A 95 4.40 -3.48 -8.58
CA SER A 95 5.41 -3.87 -7.61
C SER A 95 6.64 -2.98 -7.68
N PRO A 96 7.08 -2.43 -6.54
CA PRO A 96 8.37 -1.79 -6.42
C PRO A 96 9.46 -2.84 -6.18
N TRP A 97 10.61 -2.66 -6.82
CA TRP A 97 11.75 -3.53 -6.62
C TRP A 97 13.06 -2.75 -6.60
N SER A 98 14.07 -3.35 -6.04
CA SER A 98 15.41 -2.79 -6.02
C SER A 98 16.46 -3.83 -6.32
N GLN A 99 17.59 -3.37 -6.84
CA GLN A 99 18.84 -4.11 -6.92
C GLN A 99 19.90 -3.30 -6.19
N ASP A 100 20.68 -3.94 -5.36
CA ASP A 100 21.82 -3.34 -4.67
C ASP A 100 23.15 -3.70 -5.32
N ALA A 101 24.25 -3.29 -4.70
CA ALA A 101 25.60 -3.52 -5.21
C ALA A 101 25.95 -5.01 -5.37
N SER A 102 25.28 -5.94 -4.70
CA SER A 102 25.48 -7.38 -4.85
C SER A 102 24.93 -7.92 -6.17
N GLY A 103 24.07 -7.15 -6.84
CA GLY A 103 23.39 -7.55 -8.07
C GLY A 103 22.11 -8.35 -7.84
N ASP A 104 21.73 -8.59 -6.59
CA ASP A 104 20.50 -9.28 -6.26
C ASP A 104 19.31 -8.32 -6.30
N ALA A 105 18.34 -8.65 -7.15
CA ALA A 105 17.08 -7.93 -7.21
C ALA A 105 16.09 -8.52 -6.21
N VAL A 106 15.38 -7.63 -5.48
CA VAL A 106 14.36 -8.00 -4.50
C VAL A 106 13.12 -7.13 -4.66
N THR A 107 11.95 -7.72 -4.48
CA THR A 107 10.69 -6.95 -4.35
C THR A 107 10.67 -6.24 -3.01
N LEU A 108 10.46 -4.91 -3.04
CA LEU A 108 10.39 -4.10 -1.82
C LEU A 108 9.08 -4.33 -1.09
N LEU A 109 9.11 -4.26 0.24
CA LEU A 109 8.00 -4.54 1.14
C LEU A 109 7.75 -3.37 2.09
N GLY A 110 6.51 -3.29 2.59
CA GLY A 110 6.13 -2.37 3.66
C GLY A 110 6.50 -0.90 3.38
N PRO A 111 7.16 -0.20 4.32
CA PRO A 111 7.49 1.22 4.16
C PRO A 111 8.32 1.54 2.93
N GLU A 112 9.29 0.71 2.55
CA GLU A 112 10.14 0.93 1.38
C GLU A 112 9.34 0.84 0.08
N ALA A 113 8.42 -0.12 -0.01
CA ALA A 113 7.51 -0.26 -1.13
C ALA A 113 6.62 0.98 -1.27
N LEU A 114 6.04 1.45 -0.16
CA LEU A 114 5.20 2.65 -0.13
C LEU A 114 5.98 3.91 -0.54
N GLN A 115 7.22 4.06 -0.09
CA GLN A 115 8.10 5.19 -0.44
C GLN A 115 8.39 5.23 -1.94
N LEU A 116 8.74 4.10 -2.54
CA LEU A 116 9.07 4.05 -3.96
C LEU A 116 7.84 4.26 -4.85
N ALA A 117 6.68 3.68 -4.48
CA ALA A 117 5.41 3.95 -5.15
C ALA A 117 4.99 5.42 -5.04
N ALA A 118 5.22 6.05 -3.88
CA ALA A 118 4.98 7.48 -3.67
C ALA A 118 5.91 8.34 -4.53
N ALA A 119 7.20 8.01 -4.60
CA ALA A 119 8.15 8.72 -5.46
C ALA A 119 7.73 8.62 -6.94
N ALA A 120 7.32 7.44 -7.40
CA ALA A 120 6.81 7.26 -8.75
C ALA A 120 5.60 8.14 -9.03
N GLN A 121 4.64 8.22 -8.11
CA GLN A 121 3.47 9.09 -8.23
C GLN A 121 3.88 10.58 -8.25
N TYR A 122 4.76 10.98 -7.35
CA TYR A 122 5.23 12.36 -7.23
C TYR A 122 5.91 12.83 -8.51
N TYR A 123 6.93 12.13 -8.98
CA TYR A 123 7.69 12.53 -10.16
C TYR A 123 6.83 12.55 -11.44
N ASN A 124 5.91 11.60 -11.62
CA ASN A 124 4.99 11.59 -12.75
C ASN A 124 3.90 12.68 -12.67
N SER A 125 3.63 13.22 -11.48
CA SER A 125 2.62 14.28 -11.32
C SER A 125 3.09 15.64 -11.83
N HIS A 126 4.40 15.90 -11.80
CA HIS A 126 4.99 17.21 -12.02
C HIS A 126 4.32 18.32 -11.21
N LEU A 127 3.68 17.97 -10.07
CA LEU A 127 2.80 18.82 -9.25
C LEU A 127 1.58 19.39 -10.00
N VAL A 128 1.30 18.92 -11.22
CA VAL A 128 0.09 19.29 -11.96
C VAL A 128 -1.14 18.73 -11.26
N ASN A 129 -2.14 19.60 -11.04
CA ASN A 129 -3.37 19.22 -10.35
C ASN A 129 -3.12 18.58 -8.96
N ALA A 130 -2.15 19.09 -8.19
CA ALA A 130 -1.77 18.54 -6.88
C ALA A 130 -2.98 18.29 -5.97
N GLN A 131 -3.91 19.25 -5.87
CA GLN A 131 -5.14 19.09 -5.08
C GLN A 131 -6.06 17.98 -5.62
N LYS A 132 -6.23 17.86 -6.94
CA LYS A 132 -7.02 16.79 -7.56
C LYS A 132 -6.38 15.43 -7.32
N ASN A 133 -5.05 15.38 -7.29
CA ASN A 133 -4.26 14.20 -6.94
C ASN A 133 -4.17 13.99 -5.42
N ARG A 134 -4.85 14.83 -4.62
CA ARG A 134 -4.92 14.78 -3.15
C ARG A 134 -3.57 14.95 -2.47
N PHE A 135 -2.70 15.73 -3.05
CA PHE A 135 -1.52 16.19 -2.35
C PHE A 135 -1.94 17.28 -1.37
N THR A 136 -1.51 17.15 -0.12
CA THR A 136 -1.61 18.23 0.85
C THR A 136 -0.35 19.06 0.75
N LEU A 137 -0.51 20.37 0.58
CA LEU A 137 0.58 21.31 0.44
C LEU A 137 0.59 22.26 1.61
N THR A 138 1.72 22.40 2.29
CA THR A 138 1.90 23.32 3.43
C THR A 138 3.16 24.14 3.24
N VAL A 139 3.06 25.47 3.29
CA VAL A 139 4.25 26.33 3.29
C VAL A 139 4.91 26.25 4.66
N VAL A 140 6.18 25.85 4.68
CA VAL A 140 6.99 25.78 5.90
C VAL A 140 7.65 27.14 6.18
N GLY A 141 8.14 27.83 5.13
CA GLY A 141 8.78 29.13 5.25
C GLY A 141 9.85 29.38 4.20
N HIS A 142 10.74 30.31 4.48
CA HIS A 142 11.92 30.58 3.67
C HIS A 142 13.11 29.75 4.14
N ALA A 143 13.95 29.35 3.20
CA ALA A 143 15.20 28.63 3.45
C ALA A 143 16.29 29.11 2.49
N SER A 144 17.54 29.01 2.91
CA SER A 144 18.67 29.24 2.00
C SER A 144 19.12 27.91 1.38
N VAL A 145 19.15 27.86 0.04
CA VAL A 145 19.63 26.70 -0.71
C VAL A 145 20.79 27.16 -1.58
N ALA A 146 22.00 26.67 -1.30
CA ALA A 146 23.22 27.05 -2.00
C ALA A 146 23.43 28.59 -2.10
N GLY A 147 23.04 29.32 -1.04
CA GLY A 147 23.16 30.79 -0.97
C GLY A 147 22.01 31.58 -1.60
N HIS A 148 21.03 30.94 -2.19
CA HIS A 148 19.84 31.55 -2.77
C HIS A 148 18.61 31.40 -1.84
N ASP A 149 17.72 32.40 -1.84
CA ASP A 149 16.44 32.33 -1.12
C ASP A 149 15.49 31.36 -1.81
N ALA A 150 14.87 30.49 -1.05
CA ALA A 150 13.92 29.50 -1.53
C ALA A 150 12.70 29.39 -0.59
N LEU A 151 11.55 29.12 -1.17
CA LEU A 151 10.31 28.80 -0.44
C LEU A 151 10.21 27.30 -0.21
N GLN A 152 10.17 26.90 1.04
CA GLN A 152 10.02 25.51 1.45
C GLN A 152 8.54 25.14 1.56
N VAL A 153 8.13 24.10 0.83
CA VAL A 153 6.79 23.55 0.85
C VAL A 153 6.85 22.07 1.21
N GLU A 154 6.12 21.68 2.22
CA GLU A 154 5.86 20.27 2.51
C GLU A 154 4.76 19.73 1.60
N VAL A 155 5.06 18.63 0.91
CA VAL A 155 4.15 17.92 0.00
C VAL A 155 3.85 16.55 0.61
N ILE A 156 2.60 16.34 1.06
CA ILE A 156 2.14 15.06 1.59
C ILE A 156 1.30 14.37 0.52
N LEU A 157 1.69 13.15 0.15
CA LEU A 157 1.01 12.32 -0.82
C LEU A 157 -0.16 11.54 -0.18
N PRO A 158 -1.10 10.98 -0.98
CA PRO A 158 -2.27 10.25 -0.46
C PRO A 158 -1.96 9.04 0.43
N ASN A 159 -0.78 8.45 0.30
CA ASN A 159 -0.27 7.37 1.15
C ASN A 159 0.54 7.87 2.36
N HIS A 160 0.38 9.14 2.72
CA HIS A 160 1.04 9.82 3.84
C HIS A 160 2.57 9.90 3.77
N GLN A 161 3.16 9.58 2.63
CA GLN A 161 4.57 9.88 2.40
C GLN A 161 4.75 11.37 2.15
N ASN A 162 5.76 11.96 2.78
CA ASN A 162 6.02 13.40 2.66
C ASN A 162 7.33 13.69 1.91
N ARG A 163 7.39 14.89 1.34
CA ARG A 163 8.58 15.49 0.75
C ARG A 163 8.67 16.95 1.13
N GLN A 164 9.88 17.43 1.34
CA GLN A 164 10.17 18.86 1.44
C GLN A 164 10.68 19.32 0.08
N VAL A 165 9.99 20.27 -0.52
CA VAL A 165 10.30 20.80 -1.86
C VAL A 165 10.64 22.28 -1.72
N PHE A 166 11.77 22.69 -2.29
CA PHE A 166 12.27 24.05 -2.19
C PHE A 166 12.23 24.72 -3.57
N PHE A 167 11.46 25.77 -3.67
CA PHE A 167 11.29 26.55 -4.87
C PHE A 167 12.14 27.83 -4.77
N ASP A 168 13.05 28.03 -5.70
CA ASP A 168 13.86 29.26 -5.77
C ASP A 168 12.96 30.49 -5.90
N ALA A 169 13.22 31.51 -5.09
CA ALA A 169 12.36 32.69 -5.03
C ALA A 169 12.39 33.55 -6.32
N ALA A 170 13.47 33.48 -7.08
CA ALA A 170 13.65 34.27 -8.31
C ALA A 170 13.19 33.52 -9.56
N SER A 171 13.68 32.29 -9.77
CA SER A 171 13.35 31.48 -10.95
C SER A 171 12.05 30.69 -10.81
N HIS A 172 11.55 30.47 -9.60
CA HIS A 172 10.43 29.63 -9.22
C HIS A 172 10.61 28.14 -9.55
N LEU A 173 11.79 27.70 -9.97
CA LEU A 173 12.10 26.30 -10.23
C LEU A 173 12.42 25.56 -8.92
N ILE A 174 12.25 24.24 -8.91
CA ILE A 174 12.65 23.40 -7.78
C ILE A 174 14.17 23.35 -7.73
N VAL A 175 14.78 23.77 -6.62
CA VAL A 175 16.24 23.76 -6.44
C VAL A 175 16.71 22.69 -5.46
N LYS A 176 15.79 22.18 -4.62
CA LYS A 176 16.11 21.12 -3.67
C LYS A 176 14.87 20.32 -3.35
N GLU A 177 15.04 19.03 -3.15
CA GLU A 177 14.07 18.12 -2.58
C GLU A 177 14.68 17.30 -1.45
N VAL A 178 13.92 17.02 -0.40
CA VAL A 178 14.27 16.08 0.67
C VAL A 178 13.11 15.16 0.88
N GLY A 179 13.36 13.85 0.93
CA GLY A 179 12.32 12.87 1.19
C GLY A 179 12.82 11.44 1.07
N PRO A 180 12.04 10.48 1.58
CA PRO A 180 12.43 9.09 1.57
C PRO A 180 12.40 8.50 0.15
N LEU A 181 13.36 7.65 -0.13
CA LEU A 181 13.36 6.77 -1.29
C LEU A 181 13.97 5.42 -0.88
N ALA A 182 13.13 4.42 -0.67
CA ALA A 182 13.53 3.06 -0.31
C ALA A 182 14.61 3.03 0.80
N SER A 183 14.19 3.16 2.06
CA SER A 183 14.97 3.03 3.31
C SER A 183 15.79 4.23 3.80
N ALA A 184 16.01 5.25 3.00
CA ALA A 184 16.76 6.42 3.47
C ALA A 184 16.20 7.73 2.95
N ASP A 185 16.31 8.79 3.74
CA ASP A 185 16.09 10.14 3.25
C ASP A 185 17.16 10.52 2.24
N GLN A 186 16.72 11.07 1.12
CA GLN A 186 17.58 11.63 0.10
C GLN A 186 17.41 13.13 0.06
N GLU A 187 18.52 13.82 -0.07
CA GLU A 187 18.56 15.23 -0.45
C GLU A 187 19.03 15.33 -1.89
N ILE A 188 18.26 16.01 -2.73
CA ILE A 188 18.56 16.20 -4.15
C ILE A 188 18.59 17.70 -4.42
N LEU A 189 19.70 18.19 -4.92
CA LEU A 189 19.83 19.58 -5.38
C LEU A 189 19.87 19.62 -6.90
N TYR A 190 19.09 20.52 -7.47
CA TYR A 190 18.95 20.69 -8.91
C TYR A 190 19.56 22.02 -9.36
N ARG A 191 20.36 21.96 -10.42
CA ARG A 191 21.02 23.14 -11.00
C ARG A 191 21.06 23.02 -12.53
N ASP A 192 21.46 24.11 -13.21
CA ASP A 192 21.65 24.14 -14.66
C ASP A 192 20.40 23.67 -15.41
N TYR A 193 19.29 24.35 -15.16
CA TYR A 193 18.03 24.09 -15.87
C TYR A 193 18.13 24.54 -17.32
N ARG A 194 17.74 23.64 -18.24
CA ARG A 194 17.71 23.90 -19.68
C ARG A 194 16.37 23.47 -20.25
N ALA A 195 15.90 24.20 -21.26
CA ALA A 195 14.65 23.87 -21.94
C ALA A 195 14.83 22.66 -22.88
N VAL A 196 13.99 21.64 -22.71
CA VAL A 196 13.88 20.48 -23.59
C VAL A 196 12.41 20.42 -24.04
N ASP A 197 12.16 20.68 -25.32
CA ASP A 197 10.81 20.77 -25.90
C ASP A 197 9.83 21.64 -25.07
N GLY A 198 10.33 22.76 -24.53
CA GLY A 198 9.58 23.71 -23.75
C GLY A 198 9.42 23.37 -22.25
N VAL A 199 10.03 22.28 -21.76
CA VAL A 199 10.06 21.91 -20.34
C VAL A 199 11.45 22.19 -19.77
N GLN A 200 11.52 22.82 -18.62
CA GLN A 200 12.77 23.06 -17.89
C GLN A 200 13.20 21.79 -17.15
N LEU A 201 14.33 21.19 -17.54
CA LEU A 201 14.91 20.02 -16.91
C LEU A 201 16.31 20.31 -16.36
N PRO A 202 16.66 19.79 -15.16
CA PRO A 202 17.98 20.01 -14.56
C PRO A 202 19.05 19.21 -15.31
N HIS A 203 20.23 19.81 -15.54
CA HIS A 203 21.39 19.16 -16.17
C HIS A 203 22.54 18.94 -15.19
N LYS A 204 22.45 19.50 -13.99
CA LYS A 204 23.34 19.22 -12.87
C LYS A 204 22.50 18.85 -11.66
N ILE A 205 22.78 17.66 -11.10
CA ILE A 205 22.06 17.14 -9.95
C ILE A 205 23.10 16.70 -8.91
N GLU A 206 22.95 17.13 -7.67
CA GLU A 206 23.71 16.61 -6.55
C GLU A 206 22.79 15.74 -5.71
N LEU A 207 23.15 14.48 -5.55
CA LEU A 207 22.39 13.49 -4.77
C LEU A 207 23.16 13.18 -3.49
N ARG A 208 22.54 13.42 -2.33
CA ARG A 208 23.08 13.05 -1.01
C ARG A 208 22.23 11.98 -0.35
N ARG A 209 22.89 10.97 0.19
CA ARG A 209 22.26 9.87 0.92
C ARG A 209 23.13 9.50 2.12
N GLY A 210 22.70 9.86 3.32
CA GLY A 210 23.52 9.70 4.52
C GLY A 210 24.86 10.46 4.38
N THR A 211 25.97 9.74 4.45
CA THR A 211 27.31 10.30 4.29
C THR A 211 27.81 10.33 2.84
N GLU A 212 27.08 9.71 1.92
CA GLU A 212 27.46 9.66 0.51
C GLU A 212 26.89 10.84 -0.26
N SER A 213 27.72 11.40 -1.14
CA SER A 213 27.33 12.46 -2.06
C SER A 213 27.80 12.12 -3.47
N TYR A 214 26.91 12.37 -4.43
CA TYR A 214 27.15 12.10 -5.84
C TYR A 214 26.83 13.33 -6.66
N GLU A 215 27.71 13.63 -7.61
CA GLU A 215 27.47 14.64 -8.64
C GLU A 215 27.06 13.97 -9.95
N ILE A 216 25.92 14.39 -10.49
CA ILE A 216 25.35 13.88 -11.73
C ILE A 216 25.36 15.01 -12.77
N SER A 217 25.90 14.68 -13.94
CA SER A 217 25.88 15.54 -15.12
C SER A 217 25.02 14.90 -16.19
N VAL A 218 23.84 15.49 -16.44
CA VAL A 218 22.90 15.00 -17.46
C VAL A 218 23.39 15.45 -18.82
N SER A 219 23.77 14.48 -19.66
CA SER A 219 24.21 14.74 -21.04
C SER A 219 23.08 14.61 -22.05
N ARG A 220 22.03 13.85 -21.72
CA ARG A 220 20.85 13.61 -22.56
C ARG A 220 19.58 13.69 -21.73
N ALA A 221 18.70 14.62 -22.10
CA ALA A 221 17.37 14.76 -21.53
C ALA A 221 16.32 14.66 -22.63
N MET A 222 15.32 13.80 -22.44
CA MET A 222 14.28 13.55 -23.43
C MET A 222 12.90 13.54 -22.76
N ILE A 223 11.91 14.07 -23.44
CA ILE A 223 10.51 13.98 -23.06
C ILE A 223 9.72 13.26 -24.16
N ASN A 224 8.69 12.51 -23.74
CA ASN A 224 7.79 11.74 -24.62
C ASN A 224 8.51 10.77 -25.57
N ALA A 225 9.77 10.42 -25.26
CA ALA A 225 10.50 9.40 -26.01
C ALA A 225 9.95 8.00 -25.71
N PRO A 226 9.97 7.08 -26.69
CA PRO A 226 9.56 5.70 -26.49
C PRO A 226 10.45 5.01 -25.43
N VAL A 227 9.83 4.36 -24.46
CA VAL A 227 10.52 3.58 -23.43
C VAL A 227 9.93 2.18 -23.42
N ARG A 228 10.80 1.16 -23.41
CA ARG A 228 10.37 -0.25 -23.30
C ARG A 228 9.74 -0.48 -21.94
N GLU A 229 8.54 -1.05 -21.92
CA GLU A 229 7.78 -1.32 -20.69
C GLU A 229 8.56 -2.22 -19.71
N SER A 230 9.27 -3.22 -20.26
CA SER A 230 10.02 -4.20 -19.47
C SER A 230 11.19 -3.63 -18.65
N ILE A 231 11.60 -2.37 -18.87
CA ILE A 231 12.63 -1.73 -18.04
C ILE A 231 12.16 -1.51 -16.60
N PHE A 232 10.86 -1.35 -16.43
CA PHE A 232 10.25 -1.14 -15.11
C PHE A 232 9.96 -2.44 -14.36
N ASP A 233 9.92 -3.57 -15.09
CA ASP A 233 9.60 -4.86 -14.51
C ASP A 233 10.81 -5.45 -13.77
N PHE A 234 10.52 -6.30 -12.78
CA PHE A 234 11.54 -7.08 -12.09
C PHE A 234 12.38 -7.87 -13.11
N PRO A 235 13.72 -7.87 -13.00
CA PRO A 235 14.58 -8.52 -14.00
C PRO A 235 14.33 -10.02 -14.05
N ARG A 236 14.06 -10.55 -15.26
CA ARG A 236 13.85 -11.99 -15.45
C ARG A 236 15.19 -12.71 -15.44
N ARG A 237 15.37 -13.64 -14.53
CA ARG A 237 16.45 -14.63 -14.63
C ARG A 237 16.05 -15.65 -15.69
N SER A 238 16.87 -15.82 -16.70
CA SER A 238 16.58 -16.58 -17.96
C SER A 238 16.33 -18.09 -17.79
N GLN A 239 16.38 -18.67 -16.59
CA GLN A 239 16.31 -20.12 -16.36
C GLN A 239 15.22 -20.53 -15.35
N VAL A 240 14.24 -19.69 -15.06
CA VAL A 240 13.19 -20.05 -14.12
C VAL A 240 12.13 -20.89 -14.82
N HIS A 241 12.07 -22.19 -14.49
CA HIS A 241 10.96 -23.03 -14.92
C HIS A 241 9.73 -22.68 -14.07
N LEU A 242 8.70 -22.14 -14.72
CA LEU A 242 7.45 -21.79 -14.06
C LEU A 242 6.53 -23.01 -14.05
N PRO A 243 5.80 -23.26 -12.94
CA PRO A 243 4.76 -24.27 -12.91
C PRO A 243 3.59 -23.90 -13.85
N ASP A 244 2.76 -24.87 -14.18
CA ASP A 244 1.49 -24.58 -14.82
C ASP A 244 0.66 -23.70 -13.87
N LEU A 245 0.44 -22.46 -14.25
CA LEU A 245 -0.25 -21.46 -13.41
C LEU A 245 -1.67 -21.87 -13.07
N LYS A 246 -2.38 -22.54 -14.00
CA LYS A 246 -3.74 -23.00 -13.77
C LYS A 246 -3.77 -24.10 -12.71
N ALA A 247 -2.86 -25.08 -12.79
CA ALA A 247 -2.72 -26.13 -11.79
C ALA A 247 -2.33 -25.54 -10.43
N LEU A 248 -1.33 -24.64 -10.39
CA LEU A 248 -0.89 -23.96 -9.18
C LEU A 248 -2.05 -23.24 -8.46
N PHE A 249 -2.81 -22.44 -9.19
CA PHE A 249 -3.92 -21.69 -8.59
C PHE A 249 -5.07 -22.61 -8.13
N GLN A 250 -5.28 -23.73 -8.78
CA GLN A 250 -6.24 -24.73 -8.31
C GLN A 250 -5.77 -25.37 -7.00
N GLU A 251 -4.49 -25.72 -6.89
CA GLU A 251 -3.90 -26.28 -5.67
C GLU A 251 -3.98 -25.27 -4.50
N ILE A 252 -3.63 -24.00 -4.74
CA ILE A 252 -3.76 -22.92 -3.73
C ILE A 252 -5.20 -22.82 -3.23
N ASN A 253 -6.19 -22.86 -4.13
CA ASN A 253 -7.59 -22.77 -3.75
C ASN A 253 -8.02 -23.99 -2.91
N ASP A 254 -7.55 -25.18 -3.25
CA ASP A 254 -7.88 -26.40 -2.51
C ASP A 254 -7.15 -26.46 -1.16
N ASN A 255 -5.91 -25.98 -1.08
CA ASN A 255 -5.18 -25.81 0.16
C ASN A 255 -5.86 -24.79 1.09
N GLN A 256 -6.32 -23.66 0.57
CA GLN A 256 -7.08 -22.69 1.35
C GLN A 256 -8.33 -23.31 2.01
N LYS A 257 -9.05 -24.18 1.31
CA LYS A 257 -10.20 -24.91 1.90
C LYS A 257 -9.79 -25.86 3.03
N LYS A 258 -8.61 -26.50 2.93
CA LYS A 258 -8.04 -27.31 4.00
C LYS A 258 -7.64 -26.47 5.20
N ILE A 259 -6.94 -25.35 4.95
CA ILE A 259 -6.55 -24.38 5.96
C ILE A 259 -7.78 -23.87 6.73
N ASP A 260 -8.85 -23.51 6.04
CA ASP A 260 -10.09 -23.03 6.66
C ASP A 260 -10.72 -24.06 7.61
N LYS A 261 -10.59 -25.36 7.32
CA LYS A 261 -11.04 -26.43 8.21
C LYS A 261 -10.12 -26.59 9.42
N VAL A 262 -8.81 -26.67 9.19
CA VAL A 262 -7.82 -26.84 10.27
C VAL A 262 -7.81 -25.63 11.20
N ARG A 263 -8.06 -24.43 10.67
CA ARG A 263 -8.17 -23.20 11.48
C ARG A 263 -9.23 -23.28 12.57
N GLU A 264 -10.29 -24.07 12.39
CA GLU A 264 -11.31 -24.30 13.42
C GLU A 264 -10.77 -25.05 14.64
N GLU A 265 -9.62 -25.72 14.51
CA GLU A 265 -8.94 -26.43 15.60
C GLU A 265 -8.00 -25.52 16.40
N TYR A 266 -7.93 -24.23 16.05
CA TYR A 266 -7.00 -23.29 16.68
C TYR A 266 -7.70 -22.12 17.36
N ALA A 267 -7.19 -21.76 18.54
CA ALA A 267 -7.43 -20.48 19.16
C ALA A 267 -6.16 -19.60 19.04
N SER A 268 -6.33 -18.28 19.01
CA SER A 268 -5.23 -17.33 18.94
C SER A 268 -5.54 -16.04 19.68
N THR A 269 -4.50 -15.27 19.96
CA THR A 269 -4.60 -13.87 20.40
C THR A 269 -4.55 -12.98 19.18
N LYS A 270 -5.52 -12.07 19.05
CA LYS A 270 -5.61 -11.07 17.97
C LYS A 270 -5.54 -9.68 18.56
N ILE A 271 -4.50 -8.92 18.22
CA ILE A 271 -4.33 -7.51 18.62
C ILE A 271 -4.66 -6.63 17.42
N VAL A 272 -5.63 -5.75 17.56
CA VAL A 272 -6.05 -4.79 16.54
C VAL A 272 -5.70 -3.40 17.04
N GLN A 273 -4.80 -2.71 16.32
CA GLN A 273 -4.50 -1.31 16.51
C GLN A 273 -5.19 -0.52 15.39
N GLU A 274 -5.97 0.48 15.76
CA GLU A 274 -6.69 1.35 14.83
C GLU A 274 -6.25 2.80 15.07
N ASP A 275 -5.64 3.42 14.05
CA ASP A 275 -5.13 4.78 14.06
C ASP A 275 -6.01 5.65 13.16
N GLU A 276 -6.76 6.59 13.73
CA GLU A 276 -7.44 7.65 12.97
C GLU A 276 -6.45 8.77 12.68
N LEU A 277 -6.31 9.14 11.40
CA LEU A 277 -5.42 10.21 10.95
C LEU A 277 -6.23 11.42 10.52
N ASP A 278 -5.65 12.61 10.67
CA ASP A 278 -6.19 13.84 10.10
C ASP A 278 -5.88 13.97 8.59
N GLY A 279 -6.32 15.06 7.97
CA GLY A 279 -6.10 15.31 6.54
C GLY A 279 -4.62 15.46 6.14
N SER A 280 -3.72 15.70 7.10
CA SER A 280 -2.27 15.77 6.90
C SER A 280 -1.55 14.45 7.16
N GLY A 281 -2.29 13.41 7.57
CA GLY A 281 -1.70 12.11 7.93
C GLY A 281 -1.18 12.05 9.38
N LYS A 282 -1.42 13.08 10.19
CA LYS A 282 -1.02 13.09 11.60
C LYS A 282 -2.01 12.28 12.43
N LEU A 283 -1.48 11.51 13.38
CA LEU A 283 -2.26 10.72 14.31
C LEU A 283 -3.21 11.61 15.14
N LYS A 284 -4.50 11.33 15.07
CA LYS A 284 -5.56 12.00 15.80
C LYS A 284 -6.04 11.16 16.98
N LYS A 285 -6.21 9.86 16.77
CA LYS A 285 -6.67 8.91 17.78
C LYS A 285 -6.04 7.55 17.51
N ARG A 286 -5.67 6.84 18.58
CA ARG A 286 -5.26 5.42 18.54
C ARG A 286 -6.13 4.63 19.48
N GLU A 287 -6.63 3.48 19.02
CA GLU A 287 -7.29 2.48 19.83
C GLU A 287 -6.59 1.14 19.63
N VAL A 288 -6.39 0.41 20.72
CA VAL A 288 -5.81 -0.93 20.70
C VAL A 288 -6.76 -1.88 21.41
N HIS A 289 -7.13 -2.96 20.73
CA HIS A 289 -8.02 -3.98 21.25
C HIS A 289 -7.33 -5.34 21.17
N GLU A 290 -7.31 -6.09 22.27
CA GLU A 290 -6.80 -7.44 22.32
C GLU A 290 -7.95 -8.43 22.48
N TYR A 291 -8.01 -9.41 21.58
CA TYR A 291 -9.07 -10.42 21.54
C TYR A 291 -8.49 -11.84 21.69
N GLN A 292 -9.23 -12.70 22.37
CA GLN A 292 -9.13 -14.14 22.18
C GLN A 292 -10.02 -14.53 21.00
N VAL A 293 -9.47 -15.31 20.06
CA VAL A 293 -10.17 -15.68 18.80
C VAL A 293 -10.17 -17.18 18.63
N PHE A 294 -11.32 -17.72 18.19
CA PHE A 294 -11.44 -19.08 17.67
C PHE A 294 -12.50 -19.08 16.55
N TYR A 295 -12.62 -20.21 15.84
CA TYR A 295 -13.56 -20.34 14.73
C TYR A 295 -14.61 -21.38 15.03
N LEU A 296 -15.86 -21.14 14.63
CA LEU A 296 -16.98 -22.04 14.77
C LEU A 296 -17.80 -22.04 13.47
N LYS A 297 -17.88 -23.18 12.79
CA LYS A 297 -18.57 -23.30 11.49
C LYS A 297 -18.15 -22.22 10.50
N GLY A 298 -16.86 -22.02 10.33
CA GLY A 298 -16.28 -21.02 9.44
C GLY A 298 -16.37 -19.55 9.92
N SER A 299 -17.07 -19.30 11.04
CA SER A 299 -17.25 -17.93 11.58
C SER A 299 -16.25 -17.62 12.68
N GLU A 300 -15.62 -16.43 12.61
CA GLU A 300 -14.73 -15.92 13.66
C GLU A 300 -15.54 -15.57 14.92
N ILE A 301 -15.21 -16.22 16.03
CA ILE A 301 -15.66 -15.85 17.37
C ILE A 301 -14.51 -15.12 18.06
N ARG A 302 -14.75 -13.91 18.49
CA ARG A 302 -13.74 -13.10 19.20
C ARG A 302 -14.32 -12.56 20.50
N THR A 303 -13.54 -12.69 21.55
CA THR A 303 -13.81 -12.15 22.90
C THR A 303 -12.81 -11.06 23.19
N LEU A 304 -13.27 -9.85 23.46
CA LEU A 304 -12.41 -8.74 23.86
C LEU A 304 -11.89 -9.00 25.27
N ILE A 305 -10.57 -8.93 25.46
CA ILE A 305 -9.91 -9.16 26.74
C ILE A 305 -9.20 -7.91 27.28
N LYS A 306 -8.71 -7.04 26.38
CA LYS A 306 -8.12 -5.75 26.76
C LYS A 306 -8.51 -4.66 25.78
N LYS A 307 -8.57 -3.42 26.32
CA LYS A 307 -8.79 -2.19 25.58
C LYS A 307 -7.74 -1.17 25.99
N ASN A 308 -6.93 -0.70 25.02
CA ASN A 308 -5.81 0.22 25.26
C ASN A 308 -4.90 -0.28 26.40
N ASP A 309 -4.45 -1.53 26.29
CA ASP A 309 -3.61 -2.28 27.24
C ASP A 309 -4.20 -2.50 28.64
N LYS A 310 -5.44 -2.12 28.87
CA LYS A 310 -6.17 -2.32 30.14
C LYS A 310 -7.14 -3.49 30.03
N PRO A 311 -7.14 -4.42 31.00
CA PRO A 311 -8.18 -5.45 31.09
C PRO A 311 -9.57 -4.80 31.20
N LEU A 312 -10.59 -5.50 30.72
CA LEU A 312 -11.97 -5.10 30.92
C LEU A 312 -12.34 -5.12 32.40
N ASN A 313 -13.14 -4.15 32.86
CA ASN A 313 -13.76 -4.23 34.18
C ASN A 313 -14.87 -5.29 34.19
N GLU A 314 -15.41 -5.61 35.38
CA GLU A 314 -16.41 -6.68 35.54
C GLU A 314 -17.69 -6.46 34.72
N ASP A 315 -18.18 -5.22 34.62
CA ASP A 315 -19.36 -4.87 33.84
C ASP A 315 -19.12 -5.01 32.34
N GLU A 316 -17.94 -4.55 31.87
CA GLU A 316 -17.53 -4.71 30.47
C GLU A 316 -17.35 -6.18 30.10
N GLN A 317 -16.74 -6.97 31.00
CA GLN A 317 -16.54 -8.40 30.80
C GLN A 317 -17.86 -9.16 30.73
N LYS A 318 -18.83 -8.81 31.59
CA LYS A 318 -20.18 -9.40 31.55
C LYS A 318 -20.89 -9.11 30.22
N LYS A 319 -20.89 -7.84 29.78
CA LYS A 319 -21.49 -7.44 28.51
C LYS A 319 -20.82 -8.12 27.31
N GLU A 320 -19.50 -8.28 27.35
CA GLU A 320 -18.74 -8.94 26.29
C GLU A 320 -19.08 -10.44 26.26
N ASN A 321 -19.16 -11.10 27.39
CA ASN A 321 -19.56 -12.50 27.50
C ASN A 321 -20.98 -12.71 26.96
N GLU A 322 -21.94 -11.87 27.31
CA GLU A 322 -23.32 -11.90 26.78
C GLU A 322 -23.34 -11.73 25.25
N ARG A 323 -22.53 -10.79 24.71
CA ARG A 323 -22.38 -10.56 23.26
C ARG A 323 -21.84 -11.81 22.55
N VAL A 324 -20.81 -12.43 23.10
CA VAL A 324 -20.16 -13.62 22.53
C VAL A 324 -21.12 -14.80 22.57
N GLN A 325 -21.79 -15.06 23.68
CA GLN A 325 -22.77 -16.14 23.83
C GLN A 325 -23.93 -15.99 22.82
N LYS A 326 -24.46 -14.78 22.67
CA LYS A 326 -25.50 -14.50 21.67
C LYS A 326 -24.99 -14.80 20.26
N HIS A 327 -23.76 -14.40 19.93
CA HIS A 327 -23.18 -14.66 18.61
C HIS A 327 -22.98 -16.16 18.35
N ILE A 328 -22.52 -16.91 19.35
CA ILE A 328 -22.39 -18.37 19.27
C ILE A 328 -23.78 -19.03 19.03
N GLN A 329 -24.80 -18.62 19.78
CA GLN A 329 -26.17 -19.14 19.61
C GLN A 329 -26.73 -18.84 18.20
N GLU A 330 -26.46 -17.64 17.67
CA GLU A 330 -26.86 -17.25 16.30
C GLU A 330 -26.21 -18.17 15.24
N ILE A 331 -24.93 -18.52 15.41
CA ILE A 331 -24.22 -19.44 14.51
C ILE A 331 -24.73 -20.89 14.67
N GLN A 332 -24.93 -21.37 15.91
CA GLN A 332 -25.37 -22.72 16.18
C GLN A 332 -26.80 -23.00 15.70
N SER A 333 -27.69 -22.02 15.84
CA SER A 333 -29.09 -22.13 15.43
C SER A 333 -29.31 -22.03 13.92
N GLY A 334 -28.25 -21.83 13.12
CA GLY A 334 -28.36 -21.66 11.67
C GLY A 334 -29.18 -20.42 11.24
N GLY A 335 -29.43 -19.51 12.17
CA GLY A 335 -30.47 -18.52 12.03
C GLY A 335 -30.16 -17.09 12.45
N GLY A 336 -29.01 -16.52 12.11
CA GLY A 336 -28.93 -15.07 12.08
C GLY A 336 -29.89 -14.49 11.03
N ARG A 337 -30.46 -13.30 11.26
CA ARG A 337 -31.29 -12.60 10.26
C ARG A 337 -30.65 -12.54 8.88
N ARG A 338 -29.30 -12.57 8.81
CA ARG A 338 -28.51 -12.68 7.58
C ARG A 338 -28.66 -14.06 6.92
N ALA A 339 -28.49 -15.17 7.64
CA ALA A 339 -28.67 -16.52 7.10
C ALA A 339 -30.09 -16.73 6.59
N LYS A 340 -31.12 -16.16 7.25
CA LYS A 340 -32.51 -16.18 6.76
C LYS A 340 -32.76 -15.32 5.54
N GLN A 341 -32.03 -14.19 5.37
CA GLN A 341 -32.06 -13.39 4.16
C GLN A 341 -31.28 -14.05 3.03
N GLU A 342 -30.17 -14.70 3.32
CA GLU A 342 -29.38 -15.49 2.38
C GLU A 342 -30.14 -16.74 1.94
N ALA A 343 -30.74 -17.49 2.85
CA ALA A 343 -31.59 -18.64 2.52
C ALA A 343 -32.87 -18.28 1.75
N LYS A 344 -33.40 -17.06 1.89
CA LYS A 344 -34.51 -16.56 1.04
C LYS A 344 -34.00 -16.12 -0.35
N ARG A 345 -32.76 -15.67 -0.45
CA ARG A 345 -32.12 -15.36 -1.75
C ARG A 345 -31.67 -16.62 -2.49
N ASP A 346 -31.26 -17.67 -1.77
CA ASP A 346 -30.84 -18.97 -2.35
C ASP A 346 -31.96 -19.77 -2.98
N LYS A 347 -33.22 -19.55 -2.58
CA LYS A 347 -34.37 -20.23 -3.24
C LYS A 347 -34.68 -19.72 -4.65
N THR A 348 -33.94 -18.69 -5.14
CA THR A 348 -34.20 -18.09 -6.43
C THR A 348 -33.01 -18.08 -7.39
N LYS A 349 -31.86 -18.67 -7.04
CA LYS A 349 -30.73 -18.80 -7.99
C LYS A 349 -29.85 -20.01 -7.67
N ASP A 350 -29.75 -20.83 -8.71
CA ASP A 350 -28.92 -21.99 -8.92
C ASP A 350 -27.42 -21.71 -8.75
N GLU A 351 -26.71 -22.69 -8.16
CA GLU A 351 -25.27 -22.97 -8.21
C GLU A 351 -24.26 -21.81 -8.03
N GLY A 352 -23.55 -21.80 -6.89
CA GLY A 352 -22.24 -21.16 -6.74
C GLY A 352 -22.16 -19.89 -5.91
N LYS A 353 -22.88 -19.77 -4.77
CA LYS A 353 -22.64 -18.69 -3.81
C LYS A 353 -21.77 -19.15 -2.65
N GLU A 354 -20.45 -18.95 -2.84
CA GLU A 354 -19.51 -18.72 -1.75
C GLU A 354 -19.85 -17.39 -1.04
N SER A 355 -19.58 -17.36 0.27
CA SER A 355 -19.82 -16.22 1.18
C SER A 355 -19.31 -14.88 0.61
N ASP A 356 -19.99 -13.76 0.96
CA ASP A 356 -19.58 -12.36 0.67
C ASP A 356 -18.20 -11.99 1.25
N ASP A 357 -17.41 -12.94 1.73
CA ASP A 357 -16.06 -12.77 2.25
C ASP A 357 -15.07 -12.79 1.07
N VAL A 358 -14.46 -11.64 0.78
CA VAL A 358 -13.41 -11.53 -0.22
C VAL A 358 -12.14 -12.18 0.33
N GLY A 359 -12.00 -13.46 0.08
CA GLY A 359 -10.83 -14.25 0.44
C GLY A 359 -9.82 -14.37 -0.71
N ILE A 360 -8.73 -15.07 -0.46
CA ILE A 360 -7.66 -15.38 -1.44
C ILE A 360 -8.26 -15.96 -2.72
N SER A 361 -9.19 -16.91 -2.61
CA SER A 361 -9.87 -17.53 -3.75
C SER A 361 -10.59 -16.54 -4.66
N SER A 362 -11.16 -15.46 -4.11
CA SER A 362 -11.80 -14.41 -4.90
C SER A 362 -10.78 -13.55 -5.66
N VAL A 363 -9.62 -13.27 -5.05
CA VAL A 363 -8.50 -12.58 -5.71
C VAL A 363 -7.97 -13.42 -6.87
N LEU A 364 -7.76 -14.73 -6.65
CA LEU A 364 -7.26 -15.64 -7.67
C LEU A 364 -8.19 -15.74 -8.90
N ARG A 365 -9.50 -15.61 -8.72
CA ARG A 365 -10.46 -15.59 -9.83
C ARG A 365 -10.56 -14.25 -10.53
N ALA A 366 -10.56 -13.15 -9.77
CA ALA A 366 -10.86 -11.82 -10.31
C ALA A 366 -9.64 -11.12 -10.92
N CYS A 367 -8.42 -11.59 -10.63
CA CYS A 367 -7.18 -10.98 -11.07
C CYS A 367 -6.45 -11.87 -12.10
N GLN A 368 -5.61 -11.27 -12.92
CA GLN A 368 -4.59 -11.95 -13.70
C GLN A 368 -3.23 -11.78 -13.03
N PHE A 369 -2.39 -12.80 -13.16
CA PHE A 369 -1.08 -12.87 -12.53
C PHE A 369 0.01 -12.78 -13.60
N VAL A 370 0.93 -11.85 -13.40
CA VAL A 370 1.98 -11.50 -14.37
C VAL A 370 3.33 -11.38 -13.65
N ASN A 371 4.41 -11.27 -14.44
CA ASN A 371 5.79 -11.07 -13.94
C ASN A 371 6.22 -12.12 -12.90
N PRO A 372 6.07 -13.43 -13.19
CA PRO A 372 6.49 -14.49 -12.29
C PRO A 372 8.00 -14.46 -12.02
N ARG A 373 8.38 -14.71 -10.75
CA ARG A 373 9.77 -14.73 -10.32
C ARG A 373 9.96 -15.58 -9.08
N HIS A 374 11.18 -16.09 -8.89
CA HIS A 374 11.59 -16.74 -7.64
C HIS A 374 12.31 -15.73 -6.76
N GLU A 375 11.91 -15.70 -5.51
CA GLU A 375 12.54 -14.89 -4.46
C GLU A 375 12.69 -15.71 -3.18
N ARG A 376 13.38 -15.17 -2.19
CA ARG A 376 13.39 -15.69 -0.82
C ARG A 376 12.65 -14.74 0.09
N PHE A 377 11.67 -15.27 0.82
CA PHE A 377 10.91 -14.53 1.81
C PHE A 377 11.06 -15.21 3.18
N ARG A 378 11.63 -14.50 4.17
CA ARG A 378 11.89 -15.04 5.53
C ARG A 378 12.62 -16.40 5.53
N GLY A 379 13.56 -16.56 4.60
CA GLY A 379 14.36 -17.79 4.48
C GLY A 379 13.73 -18.91 3.67
N GLN A 380 12.49 -18.78 3.22
CA GLN A 380 11.78 -19.74 2.37
C GLN A 380 11.83 -19.33 0.91
N ASP A 381 11.89 -20.31 0.01
CA ASP A 381 11.81 -20.07 -1.42
C ASP A 381 10.34 -19.88 -1.82
N VAL A 382 10.08 -18.78 -2.51
CA VAL A 382 8.72 -18.37 -2.89
C VAL A 382 8.63 -18.06 -4.37
N LEU A 383 7.47 -18.36 -4.95
CA LEU A 383 7.04 -17.84 -6.24
C LEU A 383 6.34 -16.51 -6.01
N VAL A 384 6.76 -15.49 -6.72
CA VAL A 384 6.20 -14.14 -6.61
C VAL A 384 5.56 -13.74 -7.93
N PHE A 385 4.37 -13.18 -7.84
CA PHE A 385 3.64 -12.66 -8.99
C PHE A 385 3.16 -11.25 -8.70
N ASP A 386 3.22 -10.40 -9.71
CA ASP A 386 2.38 -9.22 -9.73
C ASP A 386 0.97 -9.63 -10.11
N PHE A 387 -0.04 -8.97 -9.57
CA PHE A 387 -1.42 -9.17 -10.01
C PHE A 387 -2.10 -7.86 -10.35
N GLU A 388 -3.03 -7.95 -11.25
CA GLU A 388 -3.84 -6.81 -11.70
C GLU A 388 -5.22 -7.30 -12.14
N ARG A 389 -6.09 -6.35 -12.49
CA ARG A 389 -7.41 -6.65 -13.03
C ARG A 389 -7.33 -7.70 -14.15
N ASN A 390 -8.16 -8.74 -14.06
CA ASN A 390 -8.42 -9.61 -15.19
C ASN A 390 -9.47 -8.95 -16.09
N PRO A 391 -9.14 -8.54 -17.34
CA PRO A 391 -10.06 -7.85 -18.23
C PRO A 391 -11.24 -8.74 -18.68
N ASP A 392 -11.04 -10.06 -18.70
CA ASP A 392 -12.04 -11.03 -19.17
C ASP A 392 -12.98 -11.46 -18.05
N TYR A 393 -12.67 -11.13 -16.79
CA TYR A 393 -13.51 -11.49 -15.65
C TYR A 393 -14.67 -10.52 -15.46
N LYS A 394 -15.89 -11.04 -15.36
CA LYS A 394 -17.10 -10.28 -15.08
C LYS A 394 -17.46 -10.38 -13.60
N PRO A 395 -17.27 -9.33 -12.81
CA PRO A 395 -17.56 -9.33 -11.38
C PRO A 395 -19.08 -9.51 -11.14
N ARG A 396 -19.43 -10.36 -10.16
CA ARG A 396 -20.81 -10.75 -9.83
C ARG A 396 -21.42 -9.83 -8.78
N ASP A 397 -20.59 -9.32 -7.87
CA ASP A 397 -21.02 -8.51 -6.72
C ASP A 397 -20.11 -7.28 -6.50
N LEU A 398 -20.36 -6.57 -5.39
CA LEU A 398 -19.60 -5.36 -5.05
C LEU A 398 -18.16 -5.70 -4.63
N GLY A 399 -17.93 -6.83 -3.93
CA GLY A 399 -16.63 -7.29 -3.51
C GLY A 399 -15.72 -7.62 -4.69
N GLU A 400 -16.22 -8.38 -5.67
CA GLU A 400 -15.48 -8.71 -6.89
C GLU A 400 -15.22 -7.46 -7.75
N ARG A 401 -16.15 -6.48 -7.80
CA ARG A 401 -15.91 -5.18 -8.46
C ARG A 401 -14.81 -4.37 -7.77
N LEU A 402 -14.69 -4.51 -6.46
CA LEU A 402 -13.62 -3.91 -5.68
C LEU A 402 -12.27 -4.55 -6.04
N LEU A 403 -12.21 -5.90 -6.12
CA LEU A 403 -11.00 -6.62 -6.54
C LEU A 403 -10.50 -6.20 -7.93
N GLN A 404 -11.40 -5.86 -8.85
CA GLN A 404 -11.06 -5.36 -10.17
C GLN A 404 -10.36 -3.97 -10.17
N LYS A 405 -10.23 -3.33 -9.02
CA LYS A 405 -9.50 -2.07 -8.83
C LYS A 405 -8.18 -2.26 -8.10
N LEU A 406 -7.92 -3.48 -7.64
CA LEU A 406 -6.68 -3.82 -6.94
C LEU A 406 -5.58 -4.18 -7.93
N VAL A 407 -4.37 -3.79 -7.58
CA VAL A 407 -3.12 -4.26 -8.13
C VAL A 407 -2.19 -4.58 -6.98
N GLY A 408 -1.21 -5.43 -7.19
CA GLY A 408 -0.31 -5.77 -6.09
C GLY A 408 0.61 -6.92 -6.40
N VAL A 409 1.09 -7.55 -5.34
CA VAL A 409 2.06 -8.65 -5.37
C VAL A 409 1.59 -9.77 -4.45
N VAL A 410 1.78 -11.00 -4.87
CA VAL A 410 1.52 -12.20 -4.06
C VAL A 410 2.77 -13.06 -4.00
N TRP A 411 3.09 -13.55 -2.81
CA TRP A 411 4.15 -14.50 -2.51
C TRP A 411 3.52 -15.84 -2.17
N ILE A 412 3.94 -16.88 -2.86
CA ILE A 412 3.41 -18.25 -2.74
C ILE A 412 4.57 -19.14 -2.34
N ASP A 413 4.44 -19.89 -1.25
CA ASP A 413 5.41 -20.91 -0.88
C ASP A 413 5.57 -21.93 -2.00
N GLN A 414 6.82 -22.21 -2.39
CA GLN A 414 7.11 -23.05 -3.55
C GLN A 414 6.81 -24.54 -3.30
N GLN A 415 6.82 -24.99 -2.05
CA GLN A 415 6.60 -26.39 -1.68
C GLN A 415 5.16 -26.66 -1.27
N ALA A 416 4.62 -25.80 -0.41
CA ALA A 416 3.27 -25.95 0.12
C ALA A 416 2.19 -25.43 -0.85
N HIS A 417 2.55 -24.58 -1.82
CA HIS A 417 1.62 -23.86 -2.70
C HIS A 417 0.56 -23.09 -1.90
N ASP A 418 0.99 -22.45 -0.81
CA ASP A 418 0.14 -21.58 0.02
C ASP A 418 0.56 -20.12 -0.12
N VAL A 419 -0.41 -19.21 -0.05
CA VAL A 419 -0.13 -17.78 -0.05
C VAL A 419 0.48 -17.37 1.29
N VAL A 420 1.76 -17.01 1.30
CA VAL A 420 2.47 -16.58 2.52
C VAL A 420 2.36 -15.09 2.76
N ARG A 421 2.25 -14.29 1.70
CA ARG A 421 2.04 -12.84 1.76
C ARG A 421 1.28 -12.34 0.55
N LEU A 422 0.48 -11.30 0.76
CA LEU A 422 -0.20 -10.55 -0.30
C LEU A 422 -0.16 -9.06 0.06
N GLU A 423 0.28 -8.24 -0.89
CA GLU A 423 0.18 -6.78 -0.82
C GLU A 423 -0.69 -6.28 -1.95
N ALA A 424 -1.70 -5.50 -1.63
CA ALA A 424 -2.66 -4.98 -2.59
C ALA A 424 -2.93 -3.51 -2.36
N TYR A 425 -3.18 -2.75 -3.41
CA TYR A 425 -3.61 -1.35 -3.31
C TYR A 425 -4.54 -0.97 -4.48
N PHE A 426 -5.35 0.04 -4.22
CA PHE A 426 -6.25 0.58 -5.24
C PHE A 426 -5.49 1.41 -6.25
N SER A 427 -5.49 0.97 -7.50
CA SER A 427 -4.92 1.73 -8.62
C SER A 427 -5.77 2.93 -9.03
N ASP A 428 -7.05 2.94 -8.64
CA ASP A 428 -8.03 3.99 -8.94
C ASP A 428 -9.05 4.12 -7.80
N ASN A 429 -9.82 5.19 -7.78
CA ASN A 429 -10.90 5.36 -6.80
C ASN A 429 -12.03 4.35 -7.04
N PHE A 430 -12.53 3.75 -5.96
CA PHE A 430 -13.69 2.88 -6.01
C PHE A 430 -14.92 3.58 -5.43
N LYS A 431 -15.98 3.73 -6.22
CA LYS A 431 -17.18 4.50 -5.87
C LYS A 431 -18.37 3.57 -5.66
N VAL A 432 -19.07 3.75 -4.54
CA VAL A 432 -20.32 3.08 -4.22
C VAL A 432 -21.47 4.06 -4.38
N GLY A 433 -22.56 3.64 -5.07
CA GLY A 433 -23.69 4.53 -5.38
C GLY A 433 -23.27 5.76 -6.17
N GLY A 434 -22.42 5.59 -7.21
CA GLY A 434 -21.89 6.70 -8.00
C GLY A 434 -20.96 7.65 -7.22
N GLY A 435 -20.55 7.26 -6.00
CA GLY A 435 -19.77 8.09 -5.08
C GLY A 435 -20.61 8.91 -4.09
N LEU A 436 -21.94 8.80 -4.17
CA LEU A 436 -22.85 9.45 -3.23
C LEU A 436 -22.84 8.77 -1.86
N LEU A 437 -22.75 7.44 -1.82
CA LEU A 437 -22.73 6.67 -0.56
C LEU A 437 -21.33 6.60 0.04
N ALA A 438 -20.37 6.15 -0.75
CA ALA A 438 -18.97 6.06 -0.32
C ALA A 438 -18.02 6.10 -1.50
N SER A 439 -16.78 6.51 -1.25
CA SER A 439 -15.67 6.41 -2.20
C SER A 439 -14.42 6.00 -1.46
N LEU A 440 -13.87 4.83 -1.82
CA LEU A 440 -12.52 4.42 -1.43
C LEU A 440 -11.52 5.11 -2.34
N HIS A 441 -10.44 5.57 -1.75
CA HIS A 441 -9.46 6.37 -2.45
C HIS A 441 -8.38 5.50 -3.12
N LYS A 442 -7.91 5.94 -4.27
CA LYS A 442 -6.65 5.48 -4.85
C LYS A 442 -5.55 5.54 -3.78
N GLY A 443 -4.73 4.50 -3.70
CA GLY A 443 -3.68 4.37 -2.69
C GLY A 443 -4.12 3.73 -1.37
N THR A 444 -5.42 3.45 -1.17
CA THR A 444 -5.85 2.53 -0.12
C THR A 444 -5.14 1.20 -0.33
N SER A 445 -4.51 0.66 0.71
CA SER A 445 -3.65 -0.53 0.61
C SER A 445 -3.97 -1.55 1.68
N PHE A 446 -3.63 -2.80 1.40
CA PHE A 446 -3.81 -3.95 2.27
C PHE A 446 -2.56 -4.82 2.21
N VAL A 447 -2.13 -5.29 3.36
CA VAL A 447 -1.10 -6.32 3.52
C VAL A 447 -1.72 -7.47 4.31
N PHE A 448 -1.43 -8.68 3.88
CA PHE A 448 -1.80 -9.91 4.55
C PHE A 448 -0.60 -10.84 4.59
N GLU A 449 -0.29 -11.40 5.77
CA GLU A 449 0.75 -12.41 5.93
C GLU A 449 0.24 -13.60 6.72
N GLN A 450 0.78 -14.77 6.40
CA GLN A 450 0.60 -16.00 7.16
C GLN A 450 1.94 -16.48 7.73
N SER A 451 1.87 -17.24 8.80
CA SER A 451 3.00 -17.98 9.37
C SER A 451 2.66 -19.46 9.44
N TYR A 452 3.68 -20.31 9.25
CA TYR A 452 3.52 -21.75 9.36
C TYR A 452 3.53 -22.16 10.83
N ILE A 453 2.39 -22.61 11.33
CA ILE A 453 2.13 -22.90 12.75
C ILE A 453 2.23 -24.39 13.00
N ASN A 454 2.94 -24.76 14.06
CA ASN A 454 3.14 -26.14 14.53
C ASN A 454 3.65 -27.12 13.45
N ASN A 455 4.32 -26.63 12.41
CA ASN A 455 4.73 -27.40 11.23
C ASN A 455 3.54 -28.14 10.55
N GLU A 456 2.35 -27.53 10.56
CA GLU A 456 1.14 -28.18 10.10
C GLU A 456 0.31 -27.31 9.13
N VAL A 457 0.17 -26.01 9.43
CA VAL A 457 -0.79 -25.16 8.73
C VAL A 457 -0.34 -23.69 8.66
N TRP A 458 -0.61 -23.05 7.54
CA TRP A 458 -0.45 -21.62 7.37
C TRP A 458 -1.65 -20.89 7.98
N LEU A 459 -1.39 -20.02 8.96
CA LEU A 459 -2.43 -19.20 9.62
C LEU A 459 -2.05 -17.73 9.60
N PRO A 460 -3.04 -16.81 9.61
CA PRO A 460 -2.79 -15.38 9.62
C PRO A 460 -1.83 -14.96 10.73
N SER A 461 -0.82 -14.16 10.43
CA SER A 461 0.12 -13.61 11.41
C SER A 461 0.07 -12.09 11.47
N TYR A 462 -0.22 -11.46 10.34
CA TYR A 462 -0.22 -10.01 10.21
C TYR A 462 -1.20 -9.55 9.14
N GLU A 463 -1.96 -8.52 9.45
CA GLU A 463 -2.76 -7.77 8.49
C GLU A 463 -2.54 -6.29 8.72
N GLU A 464 -2.46 -5.51 7.64
CA GLU A 464 -2.37 -4.06 7.69
C GLU A 464 -3.26 -3.46 6.61
N ALA A 465 -3.96 -2.38 6.95
CA ALA A 465 -4.76 -1.66 5.98
C ALA A 465 -4.63 -0.16 6.18
N HIS A 466 -4.32 0.54 5.11
CA HIS A 466 -4.33 1.99 5.04
C HIS A 466 -5.54 2.41 4.22
N ILE A 467 -6.58 2.91 4.88
CA ILE A 467 -7.87 3.18 4.26
C ILE A 467 -8.14 4.67 4.20
N GLY A 468 -8.19 5.20 2.98
CA GLY A 468 -8.76 6.51 2.71
C GLY A 468 -10.18 6.38 2.19
N VAL A 469 -11.18 6.85 2.93
CA VAL A 469 -12.59 6.76 2.53
C VAL A 469 -13.28 8.12 2.68
N ARG A 470 -14.18 8.43 1.73
CA ARG A 470 -15.12 9.54 1.84
C ARG A 470 -16.54 8.98 1.87
N ILE A 471 -17.32 9.41 2.85
CA ILE A 471 -18.71 9.01 3.06
C ILE A 471 -19.63 10.20 2.79
N ALA A 472 -20.74 9.96 2.09
CA ALA A 472 -21.82 10.91 1.82
C ALA A 472 -21.34 12.29 1.29
N LEU A 473 -20.27 12.31 0.48
CA LEU A 473 -19.65 13.50 -0.12
C LEU A 473 -19.09 14.54 0.89
N VAL A 474 -19.28 14.35 2.18
CA VAL A 474 -19.04 15.37 3.21
C VAL A 474 -17.86 15.03 4.10
N LYS A 475 -17.70 13.77 4.52
CA LYS A 475 -16.71 13.38 5.54
C LYS A 475 -15.67 12.42 4.98
N SER A 476 -14.41 12.82 5.04
CA SER A 476 -13.26 11.95 4.71
C SER A 476 -12.62 11.42 5.98
N PHE A 477 -12.25 10.16 5.97
CA PHE A 477 -11.54 9.48 7.04
C PHE A 477 -10.30 8.83 6.46
N ASN A 478 -9.20 8.92 7.20
CA ASN A 478 -8.01 8.14 6.96
C ASN A 478 -7.78 7.28 8.20
N VAL A 479 -7.77 5.97 8.01
CA VAL A 479 -7.61 4.99 9.08
C VAL A 479 -6.51 4.02 8.70
N ASN A 480 -5.56 3.81 9.59
CA ASN A 480 -4.62 2.71 9.52
C ASN A 480 -5.04 1.67 10.55
N GLU A 481 -5.26 0.44 10.11
CA GLU A 481 -5.52 -0.69 10.99
C GLU A 481 -4.38 -1.69 10.85
N ILE A 482 -3.82 -2.09 11.98
CA ILE A 482 -2.80 -3.13 12.07
C ILE A 482 -3.34 -4.23 12.97
N THR A 483 -3.42 -5.44 12.42
CA THR A 483 -3.81 -6.63 13.16
C THR A 483 -2.64 -7.60 13.25
N ARG A 484 -2.35 -8.08 14.45
CA ARG A 484 -1.34 -9.12 14.71
C ARG A 484 -1.99 -10.31 15.36
N TYR A 485 -1.63 -11.49 14.88
CA TYR A 485 -2.06 -12.77 15.45
C TYR A 485 -0.87 -13.46 16.12
N SER A 486 -1.11 -14.04 17.29
CA SER A 486 -0.08 -14.72 18.07
C SER A 486 -0.70 -15.79 18.97
N ASN A 487 0.15 -16.52 19.69
CA ASN A 487 -0.29 -17.50 20.69
C ASN A 487 -1.28 -18.54 20.13
N TYR A 488 -1.01 -19.05 18.94
CA TYR A 488 -1.81 -20.12 18.37
C TYR A 488 -1.74 -21.38 19.25
N LYS A 489 -2.91 -21.86 19.67
CA LYS A 489 -3.06 -23.07 20.47
C LYS A 489 -4.06 -24.00 19.77
N LYS A 490 -3.63 -25.22 19.51
CA LYS A 490 -4.52 -26.26 18.96
C LYS A 490 -5.37 -26.84 20.08
N PHE A 491 -6.65 -27.04 19.86
CA PHE A 491 -7.56 -27.69 20.77
C PHE A 491 -8.44 -28.70 20.01
N ASN A 492 -8.84 -29.78 20.69
CA ASN A 492 -9.77 -30.72 20.11
C ASN A 492 -11.22 -30.21 20.27
N VAL A 493 -11.98 -30.18 19.19
CA VAL A 493 -13.37 -29.67 19.13
C VAL A 493 -14.31 -30.40 20.06
N GLU A 494 -14.01 -31.65 20.46
CA GLU A 494 -14.79 -32.43 21.43
C GLU A 494 -14.86 -31.79 22.84
N THR A 495 -13.91 -30.91 23.17
CA THR A 495 -13.85 -30.24 24.48
C THR A 495 -14.80 -29.05 24.59
N LEU A 496 -15.26 -28.47 23.49
CA LEU A 496 -16.13 -27.28 23.47
C LEU A 496 -17.59 -27.55 23.86
N SER A 497 -18.06 -28.81 23.83
CA SER A 497 -19.42 -29.16 24.25
C SER A 497 -19.63 -29.11 25.78
N ASN A 498 -18.54 -29.06 26.56
CA ASN A 498 -18.58 -29.19 28.03
C ASN A 498 -17.79 -28.13 28.81
N THR A 499 -17.23 -27.11 28.17
CA THR A 499 -16.39 -26.16 28.91
C THR A 499 -16.99 -24.75 28.89
N SER A 500 -17.34 -24.27 30.08
CA SER A 500 -17.31 -22.83 30.40
C SER A 500 -15.94 -22.25 30.00
N LEU A 501 -15.94 -21.06 29.40
CA LEU A 501 -14.76 -20.31 28.96
C LEU A 501 -13.55 -20.54 29.90
N PRO A 502 -12.33 -20.75 29.37
CA PRO A 502 -11.16 -20.94 30.21
C PRO A 502 -10.99 -19.73 31.13
N LYS A 503 -10.96 -20.00 32.45
CA LYS A 503 -10.63 -18.97 33.42
C LYS A 503 -9.20 -18.49 33.17
N SER A 504 -9.03 -17.19 33.02
CA SER A 504 -7.70 -16.55 32.99
C SER A 504 -7.00 -16.83 34.33
N ASN A 505 -5.90 -17.53 34.29
CA ASN A 505 -4.90 -17.51 35.35
C ASN A 505 -3.97 -16.33 35.12
#